data_2dfd5f0586d9c5f230a7158941092275
#
_entry.id   2dfd5f0586d9c5f230a7158941092275
#
_cell.length_a   1.000
_cell.length_b   1.000
_cell.length_c   1.000
_cell.angle_alpha   90.00
_cell.angle_beta   90.00
_cell.angle_gamma   90.00
#
_symmetry.space_group_name_H-M   'P 1'
#
loop_
_entity.id
_entity.type
_entity.pdbx_description
1 polymer ?
#
loop_
_entity_poly.entity_id
_entity_poly.type
_entity_poly.pdbx_seq_one_letter_code
_entity_poly.pdbx_strand_id
1 'polypeptide(L)'
;MRAALQALCPVTLEISDDSHRHVGHEGARDGRGHFSVDIVSEDFAGLAPLARHRRVYAALGEMMQTDIHALQIRARTPAEASGA
;
A
#
# COMPACT_ATOMS: atom_id res chain seq x y z
N MET A 1 -7.39 1.51 6.08
CA MET A 1 -6.58 1.34 4.84
C MET A 1 -7.21 0.37 3.86
N ARG A 2 -7.63 -0.79 4.31
CA ARG A 2 -8.24 -1.79 3.40
C ARG A 2 -9.46 -1.23 2.67
N ALA A 3 -10.35 -0.57 3.38
CA ALA A 3 -11.57 -0.03 2.77
C ALA A 3 -11.25 0.99 1.68
N ALA A 4 -10.24 1.83 1.91
CA ALA A 4 -9.83 2.82 0.92
C ALA A 4 -9.27 2.16 -0.34
N LEU A 5 -8.51 1.07 -0.19
CA LEU A 5 -7.91 0.38 -1.32
C LEU A 5 -8.91 -0.46 -2.12
N GLN A 6 -10.09 -0.73 -1.56
CA GLN A 6 -11.15 -1.41 -2.32
C GLN A 6 -11.59 -0.60 -3.55
N ALA A 7 -11.35 0.69 -3.54
CA ALA A 7 -11.64 1.53 -4.72
C ALA A 7 -10.87 1.10 -5.96
N LEU A 8 -9.77 0.37 -5.78
CA LEU A 8 -8.96 -0.15 -6.88
C LEU A 8 -9.40 -1.54 -7.33
N CYS A 9 -10.48 -2.07 -6.78
CA CYS A 9 -11.06 -3.37 -7.11
C CYS A 9 -10.01 -4.50 -7.09
N PRO A 10 -9.29 -4.68 -5.97
CA PRO A 10 -8.21 -5.65 -5.94
C PRO A 10 -8.71 -7.08 -6.01
N VAL A 11 -7.99 -7.91 -6.77
CA VAL A 11 -8.19 -9.36 -6.76
C VAL A 11 -7.62 -9.92 -5.46
N THR A 12 -6.47 -9.39 -5.03
CA THR A 12 -5.83 -9.75 -3.78
C THR A 12 -5.33 -8.49 -3.12
N LEU A 13 -5.49 -8.41 -1.82
CA LEU A 13 -5.01 -7.27 -1.05
C LEU A 13 -4.49 -7.76 0.29
N GLU A 14 -3.20 -7.54 0.54
CA GLU A 14 -2.59 -7.84 1.82
C GLU A 14 -1.94 -6.58 2.37
N ILE A 15 -2.21 -6.31 3.63
CA ILE A 15 -1.67 -5.15 4.32
C ILE A 15 -0.97 -5.66 5.56
N SER A 16 0.30 -5.26 5.71
CA SER A 16 1.10 -5.62 6.86
C SER A 16 1.43 -4.36 7.64
N ASP A 17 1.19 -4.40 8.94
CA ASP A 17 1.58 -3.32 9.84
C ASP A 17 2.93 -3.65 10.43
N ASP A 18 3.94 -2.93 9.99
CA ASP A 18 5.32 -3.16 10.41
C ASP A 18 5.75 -2.22 11.54
N SER A 19 4.82 -1.44 12.08
CA SER A 19 5.12 -0.44 13.11
C SER A 19 5.77 -1.06 14.34
N HIS A 20 5.35 -2.24 14.73
CA HIS A 20 5.86 -2.89 15.93
C HIS A 20 7.33 -3.28 15.82
N ARG A 21 7.87 -3.34 14.61
CA ARG A 21 9.30 -3.63 14.41
C ARG A 21 10.19 -2.48 14.85
N HIS A 22 9.59 -1.34 15.08
CA HIS A 22 10.31 -0.12 15.46
C HIS A 22 10.11 0.23 16.92
N VAL A 23 9.62 -0.70 17.74
CA VAL A 23 9.46 -0.48 19.18
C VAL A 23 10.81 -0.14 19.78
N GLY A 24 10.87 0.98 20.50
CA GLY A 24 12.10 1.47 21.09
C GLY A 24 12.87 2.46 20.21
N HIS A 25 12.51 2.61 18.95
CA HIS A 25 13.11 3.61 18.06
C HIS A 25 12.33 4.90 18.11
N GLU A 26 13.01 6.01 17.85
CA GLU A 26 12.38 7.32 17.92
C GLU A 26 11.25 7.47 16.90
N GLY A 27 11.38 6.86 15.73
CA GLY A 27 10.35 6.92 14.70
C GLY A 27 9.01 6.38 15.16
N ALA A 28 9.00 5.50 16.16
CA ALA A 28 7.75 4.92 16.66
C ALA A 28 6.97 5.89 17.55
N ARG A 29 7.56 7.03 17.90
CA ARG A 29 6.95 7.98 18.84
C ARG A 29 5.93 8.91 18.22
N ASP A 30 5.93 9.06 16.90
CA ASP A 30 5.05 10.02 16.25
C ASP A 30 3.61 9.51 16.08
N GLY A 31 3.35 8.27 16.48
CA GLY A 31 2.00 7.71 16.44
C GLY A 31 1.55 7.26 15.06
N ARG A 32 2.37 7.44 14.03
CA ARG A 32 2.05 7.00 12.68
C ARG A 32 2.71 5.67 12.39
N GLY A 33 2.05 4.85 11.57
CA GLY A 33 2.49 3.50 11.30
C GLY A 33 3.41 3.37 10.11
N HIS A 34 4.13 2.25 10.11
CA HIS A 34 4.88 1.77 8.95
C HIS A 34 4.11 0.59 8.38
N PHE A 35 3.76 0.66 7.10
CA PHE A 35 2.91 -0.36 6.49
C PHE A 35 3.51 -0.88 5.20
N SER A 36 3.17 -2.11 4.88
CA SER A 36 3.45 -2.72 3.57
C SER A 36 2.14 -3.13 2.94
N VAL A 37 1.96 -2.81 1.67
CA VAL A 37 0.77 -3.17 0.92
C VAL A 37 1.19 -4.00 -0.28
N ASP A 38 0.58 -5.19 -0.41
CA ASP A 38 0.70 -6.02 -1.61
C ASP A 38 -0.69 -6.07 -2.23
N ILE A 39 -0.85 -5.41 -3.37
CA ILE A 39 -2.13 -5.29 -4.03
C ILE A 39 -2.05 -5.80 -5.46
N VAL A 40 -2.98 -6.64 -5.83
CA VAL A 40 -3.10 -7.20 -7.18
C VAL A 40 -4.42 -6.71 -7.77
N SER A 41 -4.34 -5.98 -8.87
CA SER A 41 -5.54 -5.44 -9.52
C SER A 41 -5.31 -5.28 -11.01
N GLU A 42 -6.36 -5.54 -11.77
CA GLU A 42 -6.33 -5.30 -13.22
C GLU A 42 -6.23 -3.82 -13.55
N ASP A 43 -6.59 -2.95 -12.63
CA ASP A 43 -6.48 -1.50 -12.82
C ASP A 43 -5.03 -1.06 -13.04
N PHE A 44 -4.07 -1.90 -12.69
CA PHE A 44 -2.66 -1.59 -12.91
C PHE A 44 -2.16 -1.99 -14.29
N ALA A 45 -2.98 -2.65 -15.09
CA ALA A 45 -2.56 -3.08 -16.43
C ALA A 45 -2.20 -1.86 -17.28
N GLY A 46 -1.06 -1.96 -17.96
CA GLY A 46 -0.58 -0.87 -18.80
C GLY A 46 0.04 0.30 -18.06
N LEU A 47 0.09 0.26 -16.73
CA LEU A 47 0.66 1.33 -15.93
C LEU A 47 2.10 1.03 -15.54
N ALA A 48 2.97 2.04 -15.63
CA ALA A 48 4.32 1.95 -15.09
C ALA A 48 4.26 1.92 -13.55
N PRO A 49 5.33 1.43 -12.89
CA PRO A 49 5.34 1.34 -11.42
C PRO A 49 5.00 2.66 -10.72
N LEU A 50 5.50 3.77 -11.20
CA LEU A 50 5.22 5.07 -10.59
C LEU A 50 3.73 5.42 -10.66
N ALA A 51 3.09 5.14 -11.80
CA ALA A 51 1.68 5.40 -11.96
C ALA A 51 0.83 4.51 -11.03
N ARG A 52 1.27 3.27 -10.83
CA ARG A 52 0.61 2.35 -9.89
C ARG A 52 0.68 2.87 -8.47
N HIS A 53 1.84 3.34 -8.05
CA HIS A 53 2.03 3.92 -6.73
C HIS A 53 1.14 5.13 -6.53
N ARG A 54 1.04 5.98 -7.53
CA ARG A 54 0.17 7.16 -7.47
C ARG A 54 -1.29 6.79 -7.28
N ARG A 55 -1.74 5.71 -7.92
CA ARG A 55 -3.10 5.22 -7.74
C ARG A 55 -3.35 4.77 -6.30
N VAL A 56 -2.38 4.08 -5.72
CA VAL A 56 -2.49 3.65 -4.33
C VAL A 56 -2.53 4.86 -3.40
N TYR A 57 -1.65 5.83 -3.60
CA TYR A 57 -1.66 7.04 -2.79
C TYR A 57 -2.97 7.81 -2.91
N ALA A 58 -3.50 7.90 -4.13
CA ALA A 58 -4.77 8.59 -4.33
C ALA A 58 -5.92 7.89 -3.60
N ALA A 59 -5.91 6.56 -3.61
CA ALA A 59 -6.93 5.79 -2.90
C ALA A 59 -6.84 5.97 -1.40
N LEU A 60 -5.62 6.06 -0.86
CA LEU A 60 -5.42 6.25 0.59
C LEU A 60 -5.71 7.68 1.04
N GLY A 61 -5.54 8.64 0.14
CA GLY A 61 -5.88 10.03 0.44
C GLY A 61 -5.16 10.58 1.66
N GLU A 62 -5.92 11.13 2.59
CA GLU A 62 -5.38 11.77 3.78
C GLU A 62 -4.64 10.83 4.73
N MET A 63 -4.88 9.53 4.62
CA MET A 63 -4.18 8.55 5.47
C MET A 63 -2.67 8.66 5.34
N MET A 64 -2.18 9.03 4.15
CA MET A 64 -0.74 9.21 3.94
C MET A 64 -0.18 10.36 4.76
N GLN A 65 -1.01 11.29 5.19
CA GLN A 65 -0.58 12.47 5.95
C GLN A 65 -0.75 12.27 7.46
N THR A 66 -1.73 11.48 7.87
CA THR A 66 -2.11 11.41 9.28
C THR A 66 -1.79 10.07 9.94
N ASP A 67 -1.99 8.96 9.22
CA ASP A 67 -1.91 7.64 9.83
C ASP A 67 -0.70 6.83 9.39
N ILE A 68 -0.06 7.22 8.30
CA ILE A 68 1.01 6.44 7.69
C ILE A 68 2.28 7.27 7.65
N HIS A 69 3.33 6.77 8.33
CA HIS A 69 4.64 7.40 8.31
C HIS A 69 5.46 6.92 7.12
N ALA A 70 5.42 5.64 6.85
CA ALA A 70 6.11 5.04 5.71
C ALA A 70 5.24 3.94 5.12
N LEU A 71 5.27 3.82 3.79
CA LEU A 71 4.48 2.83 3.08
C LEU A 71 5.31 2.20 1.98
N GLN A 72 5.42 0.87 2.03
CA GLN A 72 5.97 0.08 0.94
C GLN A 72 4.82 -0.48 0.12
N ILE A 73 4.91 -0.35 -1.19
CA ILE A 73 3.84 -0.77 -2.08
C ILE A 73 4.36 -1.77 -3.10
N ARG A 74 3.64 -2.87 -3.21
CA ARG A 74 3.85 -3.84 -4.29
C ARG A 74 2.55 -3.93 -5.07
N ALA A 75 2.49 -3.27 -6.21
CA ALA A 75 1.30 -3.20 -7.04
C ALA A 75 1.52 -4.02 -8.31
N ARG A 76 0.70 -5.03 -8.51
CA ARG A 76 0.85 -5.96 -9.63
C ARG A 76 -0.49 -6.19 -10.32
N THR A 77 -0.43 -6.61 -11.59
CA THR A 77 -1.60 -7.16 -12.28
C THR A 77 -1.74 -8.64 -11.92
N PRO A 78 -2.96 -9.22 -12.14
CA PRO A 78 -3.11 -10.66 -11.91
C PRO A 78 -2.14 -11.51 -12.72
N ALA A 79 -1.84 -11.10 -13.95
CA ALA A 79 -0.86 -11.83 -14.77
C ALA A 79 0.53 -11.81 -14.14
N GLU A 80 0.96 -10.67 -13.64
CA GLU A 80 2.24 -10.54 -12.97
C GLU A 80 2.29 -11.35 -11.68
N ALA A 81 1.20 -11.34 -10.93
CA ALA A 81 1.12 -12.06 -9.67
C ALA A 81 1.15 -13.57 -9.86
N SER A 82 0.63 -14.07 -10.98
CA SER A 82 0.63 -15.49 -11.26
C SER A 82 1.97 -15.99 -11.81
N GLY A 83 2.91 -15.10 -12.03
CA GLY A 83 4.23 -15.46 -12.53
C GLY A 83 4.30 -15.64 -14.03
N ALA A 84 3.29 -15.20 -14.72
CA ALA A 84 3.25 -15.29 -16.17
C ALA A 84 4.04 -14.17 -16.83
#